data_2a8c45d44360767e1f64c673d64f1b4d
#
_entry.id   2a8c45d44360767e1f64c673d64f1b4d
#
_cell.length_a   1.000
_cell.length_b   1.000
_cell.length_c   1.000
_cell.angle_alpha   90.00
_cell.angle_beta   90.00
_cell.angle_gamma   90.00
#
_symmetry.space_group_name_H-M   'P 1'
#
loop_
_entity.id
_entity.type
_entity.pdbx_description
1 polymer ?
#
loop_
_entity_poly.entity_id
_entity_poly.type
_entity_poly.pdbx_seq_one_letter_code
_entity_poly.pdbx_strand_id
1 'polypeptide(L)'
;MLVRRRQLLLLVLQLLFLQQQFLLVQQFLSARSAVPVAGRPLLPYNRVMVWVPLLLVALVVTGVSCARVCRAAVAGDARVAGDADGLSVCEAAYLAGGPLRVTDLTLVSMHRARLLLLAHTGWATVLADTGGRDELERAVLGAIGPDGQSRIPAVRPLVADDASVRALAAGLVARGLALPEDARRSVTSGARAVRAAFLLTLALGTAAALLVPAGERGQVAAGFSLPLVAAGLCLLIARADTPGYACWASPAGRRLLAGLSLADPLTALAKRGTGVLEPELRAAFRVHDRQHVA
;
A
#
# COMPACT_ATOMS: atom_id res chain seq x y z
N MET A 1 9.49 10.40 -17.51
CA MET A 1 10.90 10.07 -17.28
C MET A 1 11.16 9.32 -15.95
N LEU A 2 10.47 9.63 -14.85
CA LEU A 2 10.65 8.95 -13.55
C LEU A 2 10.31 7.45 -13.59
N VAL A 3 9.28 7.03 -14.31
CA VAL A 3 8.83 5.62 -14.41
C VAL A 3 9.90 4.75 -15.08
N ARG A 4 10.53 5.22 -16.14
CA ARG A 4 11.61 4.51 -16.84
C ARG A 4 12.85 4.33 -15.96
N ARG A 5 13.17 5.32 -15.12
CA ARG A 5 14.26 5.21 -14.12
C ARG A 5 13.96 4.16 -13.05
N ARG A 6 12.69 4.00 -12.64
CA ARG A 6 12.26 2.98 -11.68
C ARG A 6 12.35 1.58 -12.23
N GLN A 7 11.86 1.36 -13.46
CA GLN A 7 11.97 0.06 -14.11
C GLN A 7 13.43 -0.36 -14.27
N LEU A 8 14.31 0.59 -14.65
CA LEU A 8 15.75 0.36 -14.72
C LEU A 8 16.36 0.04 -13.35
N LEU A 9 15.97 0.76 -12.29
CA LEU A 9 16.45 0.50 -10.92
C LEU A 9 16.02 -0.88 -10.42
N LEU A 10 14.77 -1.29 -10.65
CA LEU A 10 14.25 -2.60 -10.29
C LEU A 10 14.94 -3.72 -11.10
N LEU A 11 15.17 -3.51 -12.40
CA LEU A 11 15.91 -4.43 -13.26
C LEU A 11 17.38 -4.55 -12.83
N VAL A 12 18.03 -3.44 -12.50
CA VAL A 12 19.42 -3.42 -11.99
C VAL A 12 19.50 -4.14 -10.63
N LEU A 13 18.52 -3.92 -9.74
CA LEU A 13 18.44 -4.65 -8.46
C LEU A 13 18.26 -6.16 -8.66
N GLN A 14 17.40 -6.57 -9.62
CA GLN A 14 17.24 -7.98 -9.98
C GLN A 14 18.51 -8.58 -10.58
N LEU A 15 19.20 -7.85 -11.46
CA LEU A 15 20.47 -8.29 -12.05
C LEU A 15 21.57 -8.40 -11.00
N LEU A 16 21.70 -7.42 -10.11
CA LEU A 16 22.64 -7.46 -9.00
C LEU A 16 22.35 -8.62 -8.05
N PHE A 17 21.08 -8.88 -7.78
CA PHE A 17 20.64 -10.01 -6.96
C PHE A 17 20.97 -11.36 -7.61
N LEU A 18 20.74 -11.52 -8.92
CA LEU A 18 21.09 -12.71 -9.69
C LEU A 18 22.61 -12.90 -9.79
N GLN A 19 23.36 -11.83 -10.01
CA GLN A 19 24.82 -11.88 -10.11
C GLN A 19 25.45 -12.29 -8.78
N GLN A 20 24.92 -11.84 -7.67
CA GLN A 20 25.41 -12.20 -6.35
C GLN A 20 24.99 -13.61 -5.92
N GLN A 21 23.81 -14.09 -6.36
CA GLN A 21 23.46 -15.52 -6.25
C GLN A 21 24.46 -16.40 -6.98
N PHE A 22 24.87 -16.00 -8.18
CA PHE A 22 25.85 -16.73 -8.96
C PHE A 22 27.22 -16.75 -8.29
N LEU A 23 27.67 -15.63 -7.71
CA LEU A 23 28.93 -15.54 -6.97
C LEU A 23 28.91 -16.39 -5.70
N LEU A 24 27.80 -16.41 -4.94
CA LEU A 24 27.61 -17.27 -3.77
C LEU A 24 27.64 -18.76 -4.15
N VAL A 25 26.98 -19.14 -5.24
CA VAL A 25 27.01 -20.52 -5.76
C VAL A 25 28.44 -20.89 -6.21
N GLN A 26 29.16 -19.99 -6.87
CA GLN A 26 30.57 -20.22 -7.24
C GLN A 26 31.49 -20.35 -6.03
N GLN A 27 31.33 -19.51 -5.01
CA GLN A 27 32.09 -19.64 -3.75
C GLN A 27 31.75 -20.96 -3.04
N PHE A 28 30.51 -21.39 -3.10
CA PHE A 28 30.09 -22.67 -2.56
C PHE A 28 30.68 -23.86 -3.32
N LEU A 29 30.70 -23.80 -4.64
CA LEU A 29 31.31 -24.82 -5.49
C LEU A 29 32.85 -24.87 -5.32
N SER A 30 33.51 -23.75 -5.21
CA SER A 30 34.97 -23.69 -4.99
C SER A 30 35.35 -24.15 -3.58
N ALA A 31 34.54 -23.89 -2.55
CA ALA A 31 34.75 -24.43 -1.21
C ALA A 31 34.56 -25.97 -1.16
N ARG A 32 33.74 -26.53 -2.07
CA ARG A 32 33.51 -27.97 -2.19
C ARG A 32 34.63 -28.71 -2.93
N SER A 33 35.36 -28.00 -3.80
CA SER A 33 36.50 -28.54 -4.56
C SER A 33 37.83 -28.46 -3.80
N ALA A 34 37.88 -27.81 -2.62
CA ALA A 34 39.04 -27.89 -1.73
C ALA A 34 39.10 -29.29 -1.10
N VAL A 35 39.90 -30.16 -1.70
CA VAL A 35 40.17 -31.55 -1.29
C VAL A 35 40.54 -31.57 0.21
N PRO A 36 39.91 -32.42 1.05
CA PRO A 36 40.26 -32.53 2.45
C PRO A 36 41.65 -33.12 2.56
N VAL A 37 42.58 -32.31 3.06
CA VAL A 37 43.90 -32.80 3.50
C VAL A 37 43.62 -33.73 4.69
N ALA A 38 44.04 -34.99 4.53
CA ALA A 38 43.87 -36.04 5.50
C ALA A 38 44.41 -35.62 6.89
N GLY A 39 43.50 -35.64 7.90
CA GLY A 39 43.94 -35.51 9.29
C GLY A 39 43.17 -34.54 10.20
N ARG A 40 42.06 -33.91 9.75
CA ARG A 40 41.24 -33.09 10.66
C ARG A 40 39.88 -33.77 10.96
N PRO A 41 39.41 -33.70 12.22
CA PRO A 41 38.15 -34.38 12.61
C PRO A 41 36.96 -33.78 11.86
N LEU A 42 36.03 -34.65 11.40
CA LEU A 42 34.87 -34.42 10.58
C LEU A 42 33.76 -33.52 11.23
N LEU A 43 34.02 -32.93 12.39
CA LEU A 43 33.04 -32.16 13.17
C LEU A 43 32.70 -30.74 12.72
N PRO A 44 33.54 -29.95 12.01
CA PRO A 44 33.17 -28.60 11.58
C PRO A 44 32.28 -28.57 10.34
N TYR A 45 32.29 -29.60 9.48
CA TYR A 45 31.56 -29.61 8.19
C TYR A 45 30.03 -29.55 8.36
N ASN A 46 29.50 -30.20 9.41
CA ASN A 46 28.04 -30.27 9.60
C ASN A 46 27.42 -28.98 10.13
N ARG A 47 28.18 -28.10 10.77
CA ARG A 47 27.67 -26.81 11.31
C ARG A 47 27.65 -25.69 10.26
N VAL A 48 28.60 -25.65 9.36
CA VAL A 48 28.63 -24.68 8.23
C VAL A 48 27.47 -24.92 7.27
N MET A 49 27.01 -26.18 7.16
CA MET A 49 25.90 -26.54 6.26
C MET A 49 24.52 -26.08 6.73
N VAL A 50 24.31 -25.76 8.01
CA VAL A 50 22.96 -25.46 8.54
C VAL A 50 22.46 -24.08 8.12
N TRP A 51 23.32 -23.09 8.03
CA TRP A 51 22.91 -21.73 7.66
C TRP A 51 22.68 -21.53 6.14
N VAL A 52 23.31 -22.37 5.30
CA VAL A 52 23.19 -22.29 3.84
C VAL A 52 21.74 -22.54 3.36
N PRO A 53 21.05 -23.62 3.78
CA PRO A 53 19.64 -23.81 3.40
C PRO A 53 18.74 -22.68 3.95
N LEU A 54 19.02 -22.15 5.14
CA LEU A 54 18.28 -20.99 5.68
C LEU A 54 18.47 -19.75 4.80
N LEU A 55 19.67 -19.51 4.32
CA LEU A 55 19.98 -18.44 3.39
C LEU A 55 19.26 -18.62 2.05
N LEU A 56 19.25 -19.85 1.50
CA LEU A 56 18.53 -20.17 0.26
C LEU A 56 17.04 -19.91 0.38
N VAL A 57 16.43 -20.34 1.48
CA VAL A 57 15.00 -20.06 1.76
C VAL A 57 14.75 -18.55 1.81
N ALA A 58 15.57 -17.79 2.52
CA ALA A 58 15.46 -16.33 2.61
C ALA A 58 15.58 -15.67 1.23
N LEU A 59 16.51 -16.11 0.39
CA LEU A 59 16.72 -15.61 -0.97
C LEU A 59 15.52 -15.89 -1.88
N VAL A 60 15.00 -17.12 -1.86
CA VAL A 60 13.82 -17.50 -2.68
C VAL A 60 12.59 -16.69 -2.25
N VAL A 61 12.32 -16.60 -0.96
CA VAL A 61 11.16 -15.87 -0.44
C VAL A 61 11.25 -14.38 -0.78
N THR A 62 12.42 -13.77 -0.62
CA THR A 62 12.66 -12.36 -0.95
C THR A 62 12.53 -12.13 -2.46
N GLY A 63 13.13 -12.96 -3.29
CA GLY A 63 13.08 -12.89 -4.75
C GLY A 63 11.67 -13.00 -5.30
N VAL A 64 10.91 -13.98 -4.85
CA VAL A 64 9.50 -14.18 -5.25
C VAL A 64 8.63 -12.99 -4.82
N SER A 65 8.84 -12.48 -3.60
CA SER A 65 8.08 -11.33 -3.08
C SER A 65 8.36 -10.06 -3.87
N CYS A 66 9.63 -9.77 -4.17
CA CYS A 66 10.02 -8.63 -5.00
C CYS A 66 9.49 -8.77 -6.44
N ALA A 67 9.57 -9.96 -7.04
CA ALA A 67 9.06 -10.20 -8.39
C ALA A 67 7.54 -9.99 -8.48
N ARG A 68 6.77 -10.36 -7.44
CA ARG A 68 5.33 -10.09 -7.39
C ARG A 68 5.02 -8.60 -7.35
N VAL A 69 5.75 -7.82 -6.55
CA VAL A 69 5.57 -6.36 -6.49
C VAL A 69 5.93 -5.72 -7.83
N CYS A 70 7.02 -6.14 -8.47
CA CYS A 70 7.42 -5.62 -9.78
C CYS A 70 6.38 -5.93 -10.86
N ARG A 71 5.83 -7.14 -10.91
CA ARG A 71 4.77 -7.49 -11.87
C ARG A 71 3.49 -6.69 -11.66
N ALA A 72 3.09 -6.47 -10.40
CA ALA A 72 1.95 -5.63 -10.07
C ALA A 72 2.15 -4.18 -10.52
N ALA A 73 3.37 -3.64 -10.38
CA ALA A 73 3.71 -2.30 -10.82
C ALA A 73 3.66 -2.15 -12.36
N VAL A 74 4.15 -3.14 -13.10
CA VAL A 74 4.16 -3.15 -14.58
C VAL A 74 2.76 -3.33 -15.15
N ALA A 75 1.93 -4.18 -14.55
CA ALA A 75 0.55 -4.41 -15.00
C ALA A 75 -0.32 -3.14 -14.87
N GLY A 76 0.00 -2.24 -13.95
CA GLY A 76 -0.68 -0.95 -13.79
C GLY A 76 -0.35 0.08 -14.88
N ASP A 77 0.80 -0.02 -15.55
CA ASP A 77 1.22 0.95 -16.58
C ASP A 77 0.64 0.64 -17.99
N ALA A 78 0.16 -0.56 -18.23
CA ALA A 78 -0.27 -1.00 -19.57
C ALA A 78 -1.65 -0.47 -20.01
N ARG A 79 -2.41 0.19 -19.13
CA ARG A 79 -3.77 0.71 -19.43
C ARG A 79 -3.80 2.24 -19.45
N VAL A 80 -3.08 2.84 -20.38
CA VAL A 80 -3.19 4.27 -20.63
C VAL A 80 -3.92 4.48 -21.95
N ALA A 81 -5.21 4.66 -21.88
CA ALA A 81 -5.97 5.29 -22.97
C ALA A 81 -7.29 5.84 -22.40
N GLY A 82 -7.47 7.13 -22.43
CA GLY A 82 -8.73 7.78 -22.11
C GLY A 82 -8.56 9.28 -22.01
N ASP A 83 -9.36 10.01 -22.79
CA ASP A 83 -9.44 11.45 -22.82
C ASP A 83 -9.50 12.07 -21.42
N ALA A 84 -8.72 13.11 -21.23
CA ALA A 84 -8.64 13.91 -20.03
C ALA A 84 -9.79 14.93 -19.96
N ASP A 85 -11.03 14.46 -19.95
CA ASP A 85 -12.12 15.25 -19.40
C ASP A 85 -11.86 15.46 -17.91
N GLY A 86 -12.03 16.69 -17.45
CA GLY A 86 -11.65 17.10 -16.10
C GLY A 86 -12.25 16.16 -15.03
N LEU A 87 -11.45 15.83 -14.01
CA LEU A 87 -11.92 15.04 -12.86
C LEU A 87 -12.95 15.84 -12.05
N SER A 88 -14.11 15.23 -11.78
CA SER A 88 -15.02 15.74 -10.77
C SER A 88 -14.41 15.65 -9.37
N VAL A 89 -14.90 16.46 -8.43
CA VAL A 89 -14.39 16.46 -7.05
C VAL A 89 -14.62 15.11 -6.37
N CYS A 90 -15.75 14.44 -6.66
CA CYS A 90 -16.06 13.09 -6.15
C CYS A 90 -15.13 12.03 -6.73
N GLU A 91 -14.81 12.11 -8.03
CA GLU A 91 -13.83 11.23 -8.69
C GLU A 91 -12.44 11.44 -8.11
N ALA A 92 -12.04 12.70 -7.88
CA ALA A 92 -10.79 13.02 -7.22
C ALA A 92 -10.71 12.46 -5.80
N ALA A 93 -11.80 12.53 -5.03
CA ALA A 93 -11.90 11.95 -3.69
C ALA A 93 -11.73 10.42 -3.72
N TYR A 94 -12.40 9.74 -4.68
CA TYR A 94 -12.26 8.31 -4.85
C TYR A 94 -10.81 7.90 -5.18
N LEU A 95 -10.20 8.56 -6.16
CA LEU A 95 -8.82 8.29 -6.55
C LEU A 95 -7.82 8.58 -5.43
N ALA A 96 -8.09 9.58 -4.59
CA ALA A 96 -7.21 9.99 -3.51
C ALA A 96 -7.34 9.16 -2.23
N GLY A 97 -8.52 8.64 -1.91
CA GLY A 97 -8.74 7.98 -0.63
C GLY A 97 -9.81 6.88 -0.64
N GLY A 98 -10.33 6.54 -1.82
CA GLY A 98 -11.32 5.47 -2.00
C GLY A 98 -12.73 5.83 -1.53
N PRO A 99 -13.59 4.82 -1.34
CA PRO A 99 -15.02 5.01 -1.02
C PRO A 99 -15.24 5.85 0.23
N LEU A 100 -14.50 5.62 1.30
CA LEU A 100 -14.62 6.38 2.54
C LEU A 100 -14.32 7.87 2.37
N ARG A 101 -13.40 8.21 1.45
CA ARG A 101 -13.08 9.60 1.14
C ARG A 101 -14.22 10.29 0.37
N VAL A 102 -14.88 9.56 -0.52
CA VAL A 102 -16.10 10.05 -1.22
C VAL A 102 -17.17 10.35 -0.19
N THR A 103 -17.41 9.44 0.75
CA THR A 103 -18.38 9.63 1.83
C THR A 103 -18.05 10.85 2.69
N ASP A 104 -16.79 11.01 3.10
CA ASP A 104 -16.35 12.18 3.88
C ASP A 104 -16.58 13.48 3.11
N LEU A 105 -16.28 13.49 1.81
CA LEU A 105 -16.52 14.64 0.93
C LEU A 105 -18.01 14.97 0.83
N THR A 106 -18.87 13.96 0.62
CA THR A 106 -20.32 14.15 0.50
C THR A 106 -20.90 14.69 1.80
N LEU A 107 -20.53 14.14 2.96
CA LEU A 107 -20.94 14.64 4.27
C LEU A 107 -20.57 16.12 4.48
N VAL A 108 -19.33 16.51 4.15
CA VAL A 108 -18.87 17.89 4.29
C VAL A 108 -19.54 18.81 3.26
N SER A 109 -19.77 18.34 2.04
CA SER A 109 -20.51 19.09 1.01
C SER A 109 -21.93 19.39 1.45
N MET A 110 -22.67 18.39 1.95
CA MET A 110 -24.03 18.54 2.50
C MET A 110 -24.06 19.45 3.73
N HIS A 111 -23.04 19.35 4.61
CA HIS A 111 -22.92 20.27 5.75
C HIS A 111 -22.75 21.73 5.30
N ARG A 112 -21.90 21.99 4.30
CA ARG A 112 -21.73 23.33 3.72
C ARG A 112 -22.97 23.85 3.02
N ALA A 113 -23.73 22.93 2.40
CA ALA A 113 -25.04 23.26 1.80
C ALA A 113 -26.16 23.43 2.83
N ARG A 114 -25.86 23.30 4.15
CA ARG A 114 -26.83 23.35 5.26
C ARG A 114 -27.92 22.30 5.18
N LEU A 115 -27.66 21.17 4.55
CA LEU A 115 -28.56 20.02 4.51
C LEU A 115 -28.33 19.12 5.74
N LEU A 116 -27.09 19.06 6.25
CA LEU A 116 -26.68 18.30 7.42
C LEU A 116 -25.96 19.19 8.43
N LEU A 117 -26.14 18.86 9.70
CA LEU A 117 -25.31 19.34 10.81
C LEU A 117 -24.35 18.23 11.22
N LEU A 118 -23.05 18.50 11.16
CA LEU A 118 -22.01 17.59 11.66
C LEU A 118 -21.54 18.11 13.02
N ALA A 119 -21.88 17.42 14.09
CA ALA A 119 -21.48 17.79 15.44
C ALA A 119 -20.08 17.25 15.75
N HIS A 120 -19.28 18.01 16.51
CA HIS A 120 -17.94 17.60 16.98
C HIS A 120 -17.97 16.30 17.81
N THR A 121 -19.14 15.91 18.32
CA THR A 121 -19.41 14.65 19.04
C THR A 121 -19.51 13.44 18.13
N GLY A 122 -19.39 13.62 16.78
CA GLY A 122 -19.46 12.54 15.80
C GLY A 122 -20.87 12.17 15.36
N TRP A 123 -21.83 13.07 15.53
CA TRP A 123 -23.20 12.91 15.05
C TRP A 123 -23.44 13.70 13.76
N ALA A 124 -24.21 13.11 12.85
CA ALA A 124 -24.77 13.75 11.67
C ALA A 124 -26.29 13.86 11.86
N THR A 125 -26.83 15.06 11.72
CA THR A 125 -28.26 15.36 11.86
C THR A 125 -28.76 16.02 10.58
N VAL A 126 -29.87 15.55 10.03
CA VAL A 126 -30.52 16.12 8.86
C VAL A 126 -31.24 17.41 9.28
N LEU A 127 -30.89 18.52 8.60
CA LEU A 127 -31.52 19.84 8.83
C LEU A 127 -32.67 20.10 7.85
N ALA A 128 -32.48 19.67 6.60
CA ALA A 128 -33.48 19.82 5.55
C ALA A 128 -33.52 18.54 4.71
N ASP A 129 -34.63 17.89 4.68
CA ASP A 129 -34.86 16.73 3.80
C ASP A 129 -35.32 17.24 2.43
N THR A 130 -34.41 17.36 1.52
CA THR A 130 -34.67 17.74 0.11
C THR A 130 -34.71 16.51 -0.80
N GLY A 131 -34.75 15.31 -0.23
CA GLY A 131 -34.70 14.05 -0.98
C GLY A 131 -33.38 13.74 -1.65
N GLY A 132 -32.33 14.56 -1.40
CA GLY A 132 -31.01 14.45 -2.02
C GLY A 132 -30.98 14.94 -3.47
N ARG A 133 -30.00 15.76 -3.83
CA ARG A 133 -29.83 16.33 -5.18
C ARG A 133 -29.22 15.33 -6.15
N ASP A 134 -28.33 14.50 -5.66
CA ASP A 134 -27.65 13.46 -6.42
C ASP A 134 -27.74 12.10 -5.71
N GLU A 135 -27.23 11.05 -6.35
CA GLU A 135 -27.28 9.69 -5.83
C GLU A 135 -26.44 9.51 -4.56
N LEU A 136 -25.32 10.23 -4.43
CA LEU A 136 -24.47 10.16 -3.26
C LEU A 136 -25.13 10.84 -2.04
N GLU A 137 -25.80 11.98 -2.23
CA GLU A 137 -26.57 12.64 -1.17
C GLU A 137 -27.73 11.75 -0.70
N ARG A 138 -28.45 11.10 -1.63
CA ARG A 138 -29.52 10.14 -1.30
C ARG A 138 -29.00 8.93 -0.53
N ALA A 139 -27.82 8.42 -0.89
CA ALA A 139 -27.17 7.34 -0.16
C ALA A 139 -26.82 7.75 1.27
N VAL A 140 -26.35 8.98 1.48
CA VAL A 140 -26.08 9.52 2.82
C VAL A 140 -27.36 9.65 3.64
N LEU A 141 -28.44 10.22 3.08
CA LEU A 141 -29.73 10.35 3.77
C LEU A 141 -30.31 8.97 4.13
N GLY A 142 -30.24 8.01 3.19
CA GLY A 142 -30.65 6.63 3.44
C GLY A 142 -29.87 5.94 4.55
N ALA A 143 -28.55 6.19 4.61
CA ALA A 143 -27.67 5.63 5.65
C ALA A 143 -27.89 6.29 7.04
N ILE A 144 -28.33 7.55 7.09
CA ILE A 144 -28.71 8.22 8.35
C ILE A 144 -30.02 7.63 8.86
N GLY A 145 -30.94 7.30 7.95
CA GLY A 145 -32.22 6.69 8.29
C GLY A 145 -33.33 7.68 8.65
N PRO A 146 -34.54 7.17 8.94
CA PRO A 146 -35.76 7.97 9.16
C PRO A 146 -35.71 8.82 10.44
N ASP A 147 -34.87 8.45 11.41
CA ASP A 147 -34.74 9.23 12.66
C ASP A 147 -34.03 10.58 12.43
N GLY A 148 -33.52 10.83 11.22
CA GLY A 148 -32.83 12.06 10.85
C GLY A 148 -31.49 12.28 11.59
N GLN A 149 -31.03 11.30 12.38
CA GLN A 149 -29.77 11.36 13.15
C GLN A 149 -29.03 10.03 13.13
N SER A 150 -27.72 10.08 12.90
CA SER A 150 -26.88 8.89 13.01
C SER A 150 -25.43 9.27 13.34
N ARG A 151 -24.67 8.31 13.86
CA ARG A 151 -23.24 8.50 14.10
C ARG A 151 -22.46 8.44 12.79
N ILE A 152 -21.58 9.40 12.55
CA ILE A 152 -20.72 9.45 11.35
C ILE A 152 -19.95 8.13 11.14
N PRO A 153 -19.34 7.49 12.17
CA PRO A 153 -18.68 6.20 12.01
C PRO A 153 -19.60 5.06 11.51
N ALA A 154 -20.90 5.10 11.82
CA ALA A 154 -21.86 4.12 11.34
C ALA A 154 -22.31 4.40 9.88
N VAL A 155 -22.50 5.66 9.53
CA VAL A 155 -22.90 6.11 8.19
C VAL A 155 -21.80 5.85 7.15
N ARG A 156 -20.56 6.10 7.50
CA ARG A 156 -19.41 6.02 6.58
C ARG A 156 -19.27 4.68 5.83
N PRO A 157 -19.27 3.51 6.48
CA PRO A 157 -19.17 2.24 5.78
C PRO A 157 -20.41 1.94 4.93
N LEU A 158 -21.61 2.31 5.38
CA LEU A 158 -22.84 2.07 4.64
C LEU A 158 -22.84 2.82 3.31
N VAL A 159 -22.50 4.11 3.32
CA VAL A 159 -22.38 4.92 2.09
C VAL A 159 -21.20 4.45 1.23
N ALA A 160 -20.07 4.07 1.83
CA ALA A 160 -18.93 3.57 1.09
C ALA A 160 -19.24 2.29 0.29
N ASP A 161 -20.16 1.48 0.78
CA ASP A 161 -20.64 0.24 0.13
C ASP A 161 -21.88 0.45 -0.73
N ASP A 162 -22.37 1.69 -0.87
CA ASP A 162 -23.54 2.01 -1.68
C ASP A 162 -23.34 1.79 -3.18
N ALA A 163 -24.45 1.57 -3.89
CA ALA A 163 -24.45 1.36 -5.34
C ALA A 163 -23.89 2.57 -6.11
N SER A 164 -24.16 3.79 -5.66
CA SER A 164 -23.69 5.04 -6.27
C SER A 164 -22.16 5.15 -6.22
N VAL A 165 -21.53 4.82 -5.10
CA VAL A 165 -20.08 4.81 -4.95
C VAL A 165 -19.45 3.70 -5.77
N ARG A 166 -20.09 2.53 -5.85
CA ARG A 166 -19.65 1.42 -6.73
C ARG A 166 -19.76 1.78 -8.21
N ALA A 167 -20.81 2.48 -8.63
CA ALA A 167 -20.95 2.97 -10.00
C ALA A 167 -19.87 3.99 -10.36
N LEU A 168 -19.57 4.93 -9.45
CA LEU A 168 -18.46 5.86 -9.58
C LEU A 168 -17.11 5.12 -9.77
N ALA A 169 -16.87 4.10 -8.92
CA ALA A 169 -15.68 3.26 -9.01
C ALA A 169 -15.58 2.53 -10.35
N ALA A 170 -16.67 1.92 -10.81
CA ALA A 170 -16.72 1.21 -12.08
C ALA A 170 -16.46 2.15 -13.27
N GLY A 171 -17.03 3.35 -13.27
CA GLY A 171 -16.75 4.38 -14.27
C GLY A 171 -15.27 4.79 -14.32
N LEU A 172 -14.65 4.99 -13.16
CA LEU A 172 -13.22 5.31 -13.08
C LEU A 172 -12.32 4.15 -13.54
N VAL A 173 -12.70 2.90 -13.24
CA VAL A 173 -11.99 1.71 -13.72
C VAL A 173 -12.13 1.56 -15.24
N ALA A 174 -13.33 1.79 -15.80
CA ALA A 174 -13.58 1.74 -17.23
C ALA A 174 -12.75 2.78 -17.99
N ARG A 175 -12.58 3.98 -17.43
CA ARG A 175 -11.70 5.05 -17.95
C ARG A 175 -10.20 4.79 -17.69
N GLY A 176 -9.84 3.70 -17.02
CA GLY A 176 -8.45 3.38 -16.68
C GLY A 176 -7.82 4.30 -15.64
N LEU A 177 -8.61 5.11 -14.91
CA LEU A 177 -8.13 6.05 -13.90
C LEU A 177 -8.02 5.43 -12.51
N ALA A 178 -8.88 4.47 -12.17
CA ALA A 178 -8.81 3.70 -10.94
C ALA A 178 -8.24 2.30 -11.18
N LEU A 179 -7.66 1.71 -10.14
CA LEU A 179 -7.22 0.32 -10.15
C LEU A 179 -8.42 -0.61 -9.91
N PRO A 180 -8.61 -1.66 -10.74
CA PRO A 180 -9.61 -2.69 -10.44
C PRO A 180 -9.27 -3.39 -9.12
N GLU A 181 -10.28 -3.95 -8.49
CA GLU A 181 -10.16 -4.51 -7.14
C GLU A 181 -9.11 -5.61 -7.03
N ASP A 182 -9.01 -6.47 -8.05
CA ASP A 182 -8.01 -7.55 -8.11
C ASP A 182 -6.59 -7.00 -8.16
N ALA A 183 -6.34 -5.95 -8.95
CA ALA A 183 -5.04 -5.29 -9.00
C ALA A 183 -4.71 -4.63 -7.66
N ARG A 184 -5.68 -4.00 -7.00
CA ARG A 184 -5.53 -3.38 -5.68
C ARG A 184 -5.20 -4.42 -4.60
N ARG A 185 -5.91 -5.56 -4.57
CA ARG A 185 -5.62 -6.68 -3.67
C ARG A 185 -4.21 -7.23 -3.90
N SER A 186 -3.80 -7.35 -5.17
CA SER A 186 -2.46 -7.80 -5.53
C SER A 186 -1.37 -6.86 -5.01
N VAL A 187 -1.54 -5.52 -5.12
CA VAL A 187 -0.60 -4.52 -4.62
C VAL A 187 -0.51 -4.58 -3.09
N THR A 188 -1.64 -4.63 -2.39
CA THR A 188 -1.66 -4.67 -0.92
C THR A 188 -1.13 -5.98 -0.35
N SER A 189 -1.42 -7.12 -1.00
CA SER A 189 -0.86 -8.42 -0.62
C SER A 189 0.64 -8.49 -0.88
N GLY A 190 1.12 -7.90 -1.98
CA GLY A 190 2.53 -7.80 -2.32
C GLY A 190 3.33 -7.05 -1.25
N ALA A 191 2.85 -5.90 -0.81
CA ALA A 191 3.51 -5.12 0.25
C ALA A 191 3.58 -5.89 1.58
N ARG A 192 2.50 -6.62 1.95
CA ARG A 192 2.50 -7.50 3.13
C ARG A 192 3.49 -8.66 2.98
N ALA A 193 3.54 -9.27 1.80
CA ALA A 193 4.47 -10.37 1.52
C ALA A 193 5.94 -9.93 1.64
N VAL A 194 6.30 -8.74 1.15
CA VAL A 194 7.67 -8.21 1.28
C VAL A 194 8.01 -7.91 2.74
N ARG A 195 7.07 -7.37 3.53
CA ARG A 195 7.29 -7.19 4.98
C ARG A 195 7.50 -8.51 5.70
N ALA A 196 6.68 -9.51 5.40
CA ALA A 196 6.84 -10.85 5.97
C ALA A 196 8.17 -11.48 5.57
N ALA A 197 8.58 -11.35 4.31
CA ALA A 197 9.87 -11.81 3.81
C ALA A 197 11.04 -11.13 4.52
N PHE A 198 10.98 -9.82 4.73
CA PHE A 198 11.99 -9.06 5.46
C PHE A 198 12.15 -9.55 6.91
N LEU A 199 11.03 -9.70 7.63
CA LEU A 199 11.03 -10.17 9.02
C LEU A 199 11.52 -11.62 9.12
N LEU A 200 11.11 -12.48 8.19
CA LEU A 200 11.58 -13.86 8.14
C LEU A 200 13.09 -13.92 7.88
N THR A 201 13.61 -13.15 6.92
CA THR A 201 15.03 -13.09 6.61
C THR A 201 15.83 -12.61 7.82
N LEU A 202 15.33 -11.60 8.54
CA LEU A 202 15.95 -11.10 9.76
C LEU A 202 15.98 -12.18 10.86
N ALA A 203 14.87 -12.88 11.06
CA ALA A 203 14.78 -13.96 12.05
C ALA A 203 15.73 -15.13 11.72
N LEU A 204 15.75 -15.55 10.44
CA LEU A 204 16.65 -16.62 9.99
C LEU A 204 18.13 -16.21 10.09
N GLY A 205 18.48 -14.97 9.75
CA GLY A 205 19.83 -14.45 9.89
C GLY A 205 20.27 -14.38 11.35
N THR A 206 19.40 -13.95 12.25
CA THR A 206 19.66 -13.92 13.69
C THR A 206 19.84 -15.33 14.25
N ALA A 207 18.94 -16.25 13.91
CA ALA A 207 19.05 -17.65 14.32
C ALA A 207 20.37 -18.28 13.83
N ALA A 208 20.73 -18.06 12.56
CA ALA A 208 21.98 -18.54 12.00
C ALA A 208 23.21 -17.96 12.74
N ALA A 209 23.20 -16.67 13.05
CA ALA A 209 24.30 -16.01 13.78
C ALA A 209 24.45 -16.52 15.23
N LEU A 210 23.36 -16.96 15.86
CA LEU A 210 23.39 -17.55 17.20
C LEU A 210 23.89 -19.01 17.18
N LEU A 211 23.62 -19.76 16.12
CA LEU A 211 24.02 -21.17 15.99
C LEU A 211 25.47 -21.35 15.57
N VAL A 212 26.11 -20.33 14.98
CA VAL A 212 27.46 -20.38 14.43
C VAL A 212 28.48 -19.84 15.44
N PRO A 213 29.70 -20.44 15.53
CA PRO A 213 30.79 -19.95 16.38
C PRO A 213 31.17 -18.49 16.06
N ALA A 214 31.71 -17.80 17.08
CA ALA A 214 32.04 -16.37 16.99
C ALA A 214 32.91 -15.99 15.78
N GLY A 215 33.87 -16.87 15.41
CA GLY A 215 34.80 -16.64 14.28
C GLY A 215 34.12 -16.62 12.89
N GLU A 216 32.97 -17.26 12.74
CA GLU A 216 32.25 -17.39 11.44
C GLU A 216 31.04 -16.46 11.33
N ARG A 217 30.67 -15.77 12.41
CA ARG A 217 29.52 -14.85 12.45
C ARG A 217 29.57 -13.75 11.38
N GLY A 218 30.78 -13.30 11.03
CA GLY A 218 31.00 -12.30 9.98
C GLY A 218 30.55 -12.80 8.60
N GLN A 219 30.79 -14.07 8.28
CA GLN A 219 30.38 -14.66 7.00
C GLN A 219 28.85 -14.81 6.92
N VAL A 220 28.22 -15.25 8.01
CA VAL A 220 26.76 -15.34 8.12
C VAL A 220 26.14 -13.95 7.97
N ALA A 221 26.63 -12.95 8.68
CA ALA A 221 26.15 -11.58 8.60
C ALA A 221 26.30 -11.01 7.17
N ALA A 222 27.43 -11.26 6.51
CA ALA A 222 27.64 -10.85 5.12
C ALA A 222 26.66 -11.53 4.15
N GLY A 223 26.37 -12.83 4.34
CA GLY A 223 25.43 -13.58 3.51
C GLY A 223 23.99 -13.06 3.63
N PHE A 224 23.53 -12.76 4.85
CA PHE A 224 22.17 -12.28 5.10
C PHE A 224 21.99 -10.78 4.88
N SER A 225 23.07 -9.98 4.84
CA SER A 225 23.00 -8.54 4.63
C SER A 225 22.33 -8.17 3.30
N LEU A 226 22.63 -8.90 2.23
CA LEU A 226 22.11 -8.58 0.90
C LEU A 226 20.60 -8.77 0.77
N PRO A 227 19.99 -9.94 1.12
CA PRO A 227 18.54 -10.09 1.05
C PRO A 227 17.84 -9.10 1.98
N LEU A 228 18.42 -8.72 3.12
CA LEU A 228 17.90 -7.69 4.00
C LEU A 228 17.92 -6.31 3.35
N VAL A 229 19.03 -5.92 2.74
CA VAL A 229 19.14 -4.64 2.01
C VAL A 229 18.17 -4.61 0.83
N ALA A 230 18.09 -5.68 0.05
CA ALA A 230 17.16 -5.77 -1.09
C ALA A 230 15.70 -5.65 -0.64
N ALA A 231 15.29 -6.41 0.38
CA ALA A 231 13.94 -6.34 0.92
C ALA A 231 13.64 -4.98 1.56
N GLY A 232 14.60 -4.40 2.29
CA GLY A 232 14.51 -3.07 2.89
C GLY A 232 14.35 -1.98 1.84
N LEU A 233 15.12 -2.03 0.75
CA LEU A 233 15.01 -1.09 -0.36
C LEU A 233 13.67 -1.24 -1.10
N CYS A 234 13.19 -2.46 -1.33
CA CYS A 234 11.84 -2.70 -1.88
C CYS A 234 10.75 -2.12 -0.98
N LEU A 235 10.88 -2.24 0.34
CA LEU A 235 9.95 -1.64 1.30
C LEU A 235 10.02 -0.11 1.30
N LEU A 236 11.22 0.47 1.22
CA LEU A 236 11.41 1.93 1.12
C LEU A 236 10.79 2.47 -0.17
N ILE A 237 11.03 1.82 -1.30
CA ILE A 237 10.42 2.21 -2.58
C ILE A 237 8.90 2.08 -2.50
N ALA A 238 8.39 0.94 -2.00
CA ALA A 238 6.97 0.74 -1.81
C ALA A 238 6.36 1.81 -0.88
N ARG A 239 7.05 2.22 0.16
CA ARG A 239 6.59 3.25 1.11
C ARG A 239 6.71 4.67 0.56
N ALA A 240 7.74 4.97 -0.23
CA ALA A 240 7.90 6.26 -0.90
C ALA A 240 6.87 6.45 -2.03
N ASP A 241 6.43 5.34 -2.64
CA ASP A 241 5.43 5.33 -3.69
C ASP A 241 3.99 5.33 -3.17
N THR A 242 3.80 5.13 -1.88
CA THR A 242 2.50 5.19 -1.19
C THR A 242 2.37 6.45 -0.31
N PRO A 243 2.25 7.68 -0.85
CA PRO A 243 1.36 8.62 -0.21
C PRO A 243 -0.01 7.94 -0.23
N GLY A 244 -0.86 8.10 0.77
CA GLY A 244 -2.11 7.35 0.97
C GLY A 244 -3.08 7.19 -0.21
N TYR A 245 -2.71 7.66 -1.40
CA TYR A 245 -3.44 7.62 -2.67
C TYR A 245 -3.10 6.41 -3.57
N ALA A 246 -2.05 5.65 -3.28
CA ALA A 246 -1.49 4.72 -4.26
C ALA A 246 -2.31 3.45 -4.45
N CYS A 247 -3.25 3.16 -3.55
CA CYS A 247 -4.05 1.94 -3.64
C CYS A 247 -5.27 2.07 -4.56
N TRP A 248 -5.75 3.29 -4.85
CA TRP A 248 -6.99 3.50 -5.58
C TRP A 248 -6.76 3.99 -7.00
N ALA A 249 -5.82 4.93 -7.18
CA ALA A 249 -5.55 5.55 -8.47
C ALA A 249 -4.52 4.78 -9.30
N SER A 250 -4.82 4.61 -10.58
CA SER A 250 -3.85 4.18 -11.59
C SER A 250 -2.75 5.24 -11.78
N PRO A 251 -1.66 4.95 -12.50
CA PRO A 251 -0.67 5.95 -12.87
C PRO A 251 -1.26 7.16 -13.60
N ALA A 252 -2.26 6.94 -14.47
CA ALA A 252 -2.98 8.00 -15.16
C ALA A 252 -3.81 8.85 -14.19
N GLY A 253 -4.61 8.22 -13.33
CA GLY A 253 -5.40 8.91 -12.31
C GLY A 253 -4.53 9.74 -11.36
N ARG A 254 -3.34 9.24 -10.99
CA ARG A 254 -2.38 9.99 -10.16
C ARG A 254 -1.85 11.24 -10.85
N ARG A 255 -1.62 11.22 -12.16
CA ARG A 255 -1.18 12.40 -12.92
C ARG A 255 -2.28 13.46 -12.92
N LEU A 256 -3.53 13.06 -13.16
CA LEU A 256 -4.66 13.98 -13.13
C LEU A 256 -4.87 14.56 -11.72
N LEU A 257 -4.81 13.74 -10.67
CA LEU A 257 -4.85 14.21 -9.28
C LEU A 257 -3.73 15.22 -8.96
N ALA A 258 -2.52 15.00 -9.49
CA ALA A 258 -1.40 15.91 -9.25
C ALA A 258 -1.67 17.29 -9.84
N GLY A 259 -2.33 17.37 -11.01
CA GLY A 259 -2.69 18.61 -11.70
C GLY A 259 -3.84 19.40 -11.08
N LEU A 260 -4.64 18.81 -10.18
CA LEU A 260 -5.76 19.50 -9.56
C LEU A 260 -5.31 20.63 -8.63
N SER A 261 -5.92 21.81 -8.82
CA SER A 261 -5.72 22.96 -7.94
C SER A 261 -6.31 22.70 -6.55
N LEU A 262 -5.64 23.18 -5.52
CA LEU A 262 -6.09 23.09 -4.11
C LEU A 262 -6.80 24.37 -3.64
N ALA A 263 -7.11 25.27 -4.55
CA ALA A 263 -7.74 26.55 -4.23
C ALA A 263 -9.16 26.37 -3.65
N ASP A 264 -9.91 25.38 -4.17
CA ASP A 264 -11.22 25.05 -3.63
C ASP A 264 -11.09 24.14 -2.40
N PRO A 265 -11.75 24.45 -1.27
CA PRO A 265 -11.68 23.66 -0.04
C PRO A 265 -12.21 22.23 -0.17
N LEU A 266 -13.22 21.97 -1.03
CA LEU A 266 -13.70 20.62 -1.29
C LEU A 266 -12.68 19.80 -2.08
N THR A 267 -12.02 20.39 -3.04
CA THR A 267 -10.92 19.77 -3.79
C THR A 267 -9.72 19.49 -2.86
N ALA A 268 -9.42 20.41 -1.95
CA ALA A 268 -8.39 20.18 -0.92
C ALA A 268 -8.75 19.01 0.01
N LEU A 269 -10.03 18.91 0.43
CA LEU A 269 -10.55 17.78 1.20
C LEU A 269 -10.47 16.47 0.41
N ALA A 270 -10.92 16.47 -0.85
CA ALA A 270 -10.84 15.31 -1.73
C ALA A 270 -9.39 14.78 -1.81
N LYS A 271 -8.42 15.64 -2.04
CA LYS A 271 -7.02 15.28 -2.24
C LYS A 271 -6.27 14.96 -0.94
N ARG A 272 -6.45 15.76 0.11
CA ARG A 272 -5.67 15.66 1.38
C ARG A 272 -6.43 15.01 2.53
N GLY A 273 -7.75 14.90 2.43
CA GLY A 273 -8.62 14.31 3.43
C GLY A 273 -9.02 15.24 4.56
N THR A 274 -9.65 14.64 5.56
CA THR A 274 -10.22 15.34 6.72
C THR A 274 -9.20 16.17 7.50
N GLY A 275 -7.89 15.99 7.26
CA GLY A 275 -6.84 16.78 7.88
C GLY A 275 -6.85 18.28 7.55
N VAL A 276 -7.46 18.67 6.42
CA VAL A 276 -7.58 20.09 6.00
C VAL A 276 -8.82 20.79 6.53
N LEU A 277 -9.73 20.06 7.18
CA LEU A 277 -10.93 20.62 7.78
C LEU A 277 -10.59 21.46 9.01
N GLU A 278 -11.50 22.36 9.34
CA GLU A 278 -11.47 23.11 10.59
C GLU A 278 -11.46 22.17 11.80
N PRO A 279 -10.87 22.57 12.93
CA PRO A 279 -10.68 21.70 14.09
C PRO A 279 -11.97 21.04 14.57
N GLU A 280 -13.09 21.76 14.58
CA GLU A 280 -14.40 21.29 15.01
C GLU A 280 -14.95 20.20 14.10
N LEU A 281 -14.95 20.44 12.78
CA LEU A 281 -15.37 19.44 11.78
C LEU A 281 -14.43 18.24 11.77
N ARG A 282 -13.13 18.46 11.94
CA ARG A 282 -12.15 17.38 12.04
C ARG A 282 -12.41 16.49 13.25
N ALA A 283 -12.83 17.07 14.37
CA ALA A 283 -13.19 16.33 15.57
C ALA A 283 -14.37 15.37 15.31
N ALA A 284 -15.38 15.80 14.54
CA ALA A 284 -16.52 14.98 14.18
C ALA A 284 -16.13 13.64 13.50
N PHE A 285 -15.05 13.63 12.71
CA PHE A 285 -14.56 12.43 12.02
C PHE A 285 -13.59 11.59 12.87
N ARG A 286 -12.99 12.14 13.96
CA ARG A 286 -11.99 11.47 14.79
C ARG A 286 -12.56 10.64 15.94
N VAL A 287 -13.82 10.76 16.27
CA VAL A 287 -14.44 10.08 17.43
C VAL A 287 -14.33 8.56 17.35
N HIS A 288 -14.09 8.00 16.18
CA HIS A 288 -13.97 6.55 15.96
C HIS A 288 -12.67 5.93 16.53
N ASP A 289 -11.56 6.68 16.58
CA ASP A 289 -10.25 6.09 16.97
C ASP A 289 -10.13 5.77 18.45
N ARG A 290 -10.99 6.32 19.30
CA ARG A 290 -10.88 6.16 20.77
C ARG A 290 -11.69 5.00 21.35
N GLN A 291 -12.65 4.43 20.65
CA GLN A 291 -13.52 3.37 21.17
C GLN A 291 -12.99 1.93 20.95
N HIS A 292 -11.91 1.75 20.19
CA HIS A 292 -11.24 0.46 20.01
C HIS A 292 -10.00 0.26 20.88
N VAL A 293 -9.70 1.18 21.81
CA VAL A 293 -8.52 1.12 22.71
C VAL A 293 -8.95 0.93 24.18
N ALA A 294 -10.24 0.70 24.46
CA ALA A 294 -10.74 0.40 25.80
C ALA A 294 -11.17 -1.07 25.92
#